data_1372dbf14b665368d9272ac08b554654
#
_entry.id   1372dbf14b665368d9272ac08b554654
#
_cell.length_a   1.000
_cell.length_b   1.000
_cell.length_c   1.000
_cell.angle_alpha   90.00
_cell.angle_beta   90.00
_cell.angle_gamma   90.00
#
_symmetry.space_group_name_H-M   'P 1'
#
loop_
_entity.id
_entity.type
_entity.pdbx_description
1 polymer ?
#
loop_
_entity_poly.entity_id
_entity_poly.type
_entity_poly.pdbx_seq_one_letter_code
_entity_poly.pdbx_strand_id
1 'polypeptide(L)'
;MIFQNDLITTSRIVASGGVVALPTEGVWGLSCQFDNSCAIQRVLNVKKRNLEKGLITLVIDFTHLKSWFTRPILDLAKYEAGRPSTWIIPVNNDCPRILTGGRDSVAVRRVKMPYLVQLIQITGPLVSTSANRSGLAACMSRWQVMNQLGDLVDHVAKGRTQGYRKPSTIRDMQTGTVIRD
;
A
#
# COMPACT_ATOMS: atom_id res chain seq x y z
N MET A 1 -19.63 15.67 0.60
CA MET A 1 -20.20 15.19 -0.69
C MET A 1 -19.13 14.79 -1.72
N ILE A 2 -18.16 15.63 -2.09
CA ILE A 2 -17.14 15.31 -3.13
C ILE A 2 -16.27 14.09 -2.77
N PHE A 3 -15.83 13.97 -1.51
CA PHE A 3 -15.02 12.83 -1.06
C PHE A 3 -15.78 11.51 -1.01
N GLN A 4 -17.06 11.55 -0.69
CA GLN A 4 -17.90 10.35 -0.60
C GLN A 4 -18.16 9.73 -1.99
N ASN A 5 -18.44 10.57 -2.99
CA ASN A 5 -18.59 10.12 -4.37
C ASN A 5 -17.29 9.55 -4.95
N ASP A 6 -16.14 10.14 -4.62
CA ASP A 6 -14.83 9.64 -5.03
C ASP A 6 -14.51 8.30 -4.36
N LEU A 7 -14.81 8.13 -3.09
CA LEU A 7 -14.64 6.86 -2.37
C LEU A 7 -15.45 5.73 -3.02
N ILE A 8 -16.72 5.97 -3.34
CA ILE A 8 -17.59 5.00 -4.02
C ILE A 8 -17.03 4.63 -5.40
N THR A 9 -16.58 5.62 -6.16
CA THR A 9 -15.98 5.38 -7.48
C THR A 9 -14.70 4.56 -7.35
N THR A 10 -13.82 4.94 -6.43
CA THR A 10 -12.55 4.23 -6.19
C THR A 10 -12.80 2.79 -5.74
N SER A 11 -13.74 2.56 -4.81
CA SER A 11 -14.03 1.22 -4.32
C SER A 11 -14.58 0.30 -5.42
N ARG A 12 -15.46 0.80 -6.29
CA ARG A 12 -15.96 0.04 -7.44
C ARG A 12 -14.85 -0.36 -8.41
N ILE A 13 -13.95 0.58 -8.74
CA ILE A 13 -12.82 0.31 -9.62
C ILE A 13 -11.87 -0.72 -9.02
N VAL A 14 -11.55 -0.60 -7.74
CA VAL A 14 -10.71 -1.59 -7.03
C VAL A 14 -11.38 -2.96 -7.03
N ALA A 15 -12.67 -3.04 -6.68
CA ALA A 15 -13.42 -4.29 -6.65
C ALA A 15 -13.55 -4.96 -8.02
N SER A 16 -13.52 -4.20 -9.12
CA SER A 16 -13.49 -4.73 -10.49
C SER A 16 -12.08 -5.11 -10.97
N GLY A 17 -11.07 -5.09 -10.10
CA GLY A 17 -9.68 -5.42 -10.45
C GLY A 17 -8.90 -4.27 -11.08
N GLY A 18 -9.35 -3.04 -10.88
CA GLY A 18 -8.67 -1.84 -11.36
C GLY A 18 -7.45 -1.46 -10.53
N VAL A 19 -6.57 -0.69 -11.17
CA VAL A 19 -5.39 -0.06 -10.56
C VAL A 19 -5.70 1.41 -10.33
N VAL A 20 -5.52 1.87 -9.10
CA VAL A 20 -5.84 3.24 -8.70
C VAL A 20 -4.63 3.94 -8.09
N ALA A 21 -4.57 5.26 -8.21
CA ALA A 21 -3.63 6.08 -7.47
C ALA A 21 -4.34 6.78 -6.31
N LEU A 22 -3.80 6.60 -5.09
CA LEU A 22 -4.40 7.05 -3.83
C LEU A 22 -3.46 7.99 -3.08
N PRO A 23 -3.98 9.04 -2.43
CA PRO A 23 -3.18 9.77 -1.44
C PRO A 23 -2.95 8.87 -0.23
N THR A 24 -1.72 8.88 0.28
CA THR A 24 -1.38 8.22 1.55
C THR A 24 -0.82 9.23 2.54
N GLU A 25 -0.36 8.77 3.69
CA GLU A 25 0.13 9.68 4.72
C GLU A 25 1.35 10.50 4.26
N GLY A 26 2.27 9.86 3.50
CA GLY A 26 3.52 10.49 3.05
C GLY A 26 3.52 10.91 1.60
N VAL A 27 3.31 9.97 0.70
CA VAL A 27 3.37 10.15 -0.76
C VAL A 27 2.12 9.54 -1.40
N TRP A 28 1.89 9.82 -2.67
CA TRP A 28 0.86 9.09 -3.42
C TRP A 28 1.29 7.65 -3.67
N GLY A 29 0.33 6.70 -3.62
CA GLY A 29 0.53 5.28 -3.87
C GLY A 29 -0.25 4.78 -5.07
N LEU A 30 0.34 3.84 -5.83
CA LEU A 30 -0.37 2.98 -6.76
C LEU A 30 -0.91 1.78 -5.97
N SER A 31 -2.20 1.47 -6.14
CA SER A 31 -2.88 0.46 -5.34
C SER A 31 -3.86 -0.36 -6.16
N CYS A 32 -4.07 -1.60 -5.75
CA CYS A 32 -5.11 -2.50 -6.23
C CYS A 32 -5.49 -3.48 -5.13
N GLN A 33 -6.47 -4.34 -5.36
CA GLN A 33 -6.87 -5.38 -4.43
C GLN A 33 -5.72 -6.38 -4.20
N PHE A 34 -5.48 -6.78 -2.95
CA PHE A 34 -4.27 -7.53 -2.55
C PHE A 34 -4.27 -9.00 -2.99
N ASP A 35 -5.42 -9.59 -3.24
CA ASP A 35 -5.62 -10.97 -3.67
C ASP A 35 -5.86 -11.09 -5.19
N ASN A 36 -5.84 -9.99 -5.94
CA ASN A 36 -5.98 -9.98 -7.39
C ASN A 36 -4.61 -9.96 -8.09
N SER A 37 -4.09 -11.12 -8.44
CA SER A 37 -2.77 -11.28 -9.08
C SER A 37 -2.65 -10.51 -10.40
N CYS A 38 -3.72 -10.43 -11.20
CA CYS A 38 -3.72 -9.67 -12.46
C CYS A 38 -3.58 -8.17 -12.21
N ALA A 39 -4.32 -7.63 -11.24
CA ALA A 39 -4.23 -6.23 -10.86
C ALA A 39 -2.85 -5.89 -10.27
N ILE A 40 -2.28 -6.79 -9.46
CA ILE A 40 -0.92 -6.64 -8.91
C ILE A 40 0.11 -6.61 -10.03
N GLN A 41 0.00 -7.50 -11.02
CA GLN A 41 0.90 -7.50 -12.18
C GLN A 41 0.79 -6.20 -12.99
N ARG A 42 -0.42 -5.63 -13.13
CA ARG A 42 -0.62 -4.30 -13.74
C ARG A 42 0.10 -3.20 -12.94
N VAL A 43 0.02 -3.19 -11.62
CA VAL A 43 0.76 -2.24 -10.77
C VAL A 43 2.27 -2.35 -11.01
N LEU A 44 2.82 -3.56 -11.08
CA LEU A 44 4.24 -3.79 -11.38
C LEU A 44 4.62 -3.26 -12.76
N ASN A 45 3.78 -3.50 -13.78
CA ASN A 45 4.01 -3.05 -15.16
C ASN A 45 3.96 -1.52 -15.27
N VAL A 46 2.94 -0.86 -14.70
CA VAL A 46 2.81 0.60 -14.67
C VAL A 46 4.06 1.24 -14.06
N LYS A 47 4.56 0.64 -12.99
CA LYS A 47 5.74 1.13 -12.28
C LYS A 47 7.06 0.71 -12.92
N LYS A 48 7.07 -0.25 -13.84
CA LYS A 48 8.28 -0.94 -14.34
C LYS A 48 9.11 -1.47 -13.17
N ARG A 49 8.45 -2.17 -12.22
CA ARG A 49 9.05 -2.64 -10.97
C ARG A 49 9.35 -4.14 -11.06
N ASN A 50 10.57 -4.53 -10.70
CA ASN A 50 10.90 -5.94 -10.49
C ASN A 50 10.09 -6.49 -9.31
N LEU A 51 9.47 -7.66 -9.51
CA LEU A 51 8.69 -8.39 -8.51
C LEU A 51 9.48 -8.64 -7.22
N GLU A 52 10.77 -8.96 -7.32
CA GLU A 52 11.65 -9.23 -6.18
C GLU A 52 11.72 -8.11 -5.15
N LYS A 53 11.37 -6.88 -5.52
CA LYS A 53 11.32 -5.76 -4.57
C LYS A 53 10.17 -5.87 -3.58
N GLY A 54 9.26 -6.83 -3.75
CA GLY A 54 8.05 -6.99 -2.94
C GLY A 54 7.12 -5.77 -3.02
N LEU A 55 5.97 -5.88 -2.42
CA LEU A 55 4.96 -4.83 -2.36
C LEU A 55 4.51 -4.63 -0.91
N ILE A 56 3.96 -3.46 -0.60
CA ILE A 56 3.40 -3.19 0.72
C ILE A 56 1.92 -3.57 0.70
N THR A 57 1.48 -4.38 1.67
CA THR A 57 0.05 -4.63 1.90
C THR A 57 -0.48 -3.64 2.92
N LEU A 58 -1.49 -2.86 2.55
CA LEU A 58 -2.19 -1.92 3.42
C LEU A 58 -3.35 -2.62 4.11
N VAL A 59 -3.41 -2.50 5.42
CA VAL A 59 -4.47 -3.07 6.26
C VAL A 59 -4.97 -2.03 7.27
N ILE A 60 -6.18 -2.21 7.78
CA ILE A 60 -6.67 -1.49 8.96
C ILE A 60 -6.31 -2.22 10.25
N ASP A 61 -6.18 -3.55 10.16
CA ASP A 61 -5.76 -4.41 11.25
C ASP A 61 -4.91 -5.58 10.71
N PHE A 62 -3.88 -5.99 11.45
CA PHE A 62 -3.01 -7.10 11.06
C PHE A 62 -3.71 -8.46 11.07
N THR A 63 -4.83 -8.58 11.79
CA THR A 63 -5.64 -9.81 11.84
C THR A 63 -6.14 -10.26 10.47
N HIS A 64 -6.28 -9.35 9.50
CA HIS A 64 -6.63 -9.69 8.12
C HIS A 64 -5.66 -10.68 7.45
N LEU A 65 -4.42 -10.73 7.91
CA LEU A 65 -3.34 -11.52 7.32
C LEU A 65 -2.74 -12.52 8.31
N LYS A 66 -3.35 -12.68 9.50
CA LYS A 66 -2.78 -13.47 10.62
C LYS A 66 -2.50 -14.93 10.26
N SER A 67 -3.28 -15.52 9.34
CA SER A 67 -3.09 -16.91 8.88
C SER A 67 -1.74 -17.14 8.18
N TRP A 68 -1.14 -16.08 7.65
CA TRP A 68 0.17 -16.15 7.00
C TRP A 68 1.32 -15.94 7.96
N PHE A 69 1.10 -15.33 9.14
CA PHE A 69 2.19 -14.97 10.05
C PHE A 69 2.72 -16.21 10.79
N THR A 70 4.03 -16.36 10.78
CA THR A 70 4.71 -17.48 11.47
C THR A 70 5.06 -17.16 12.92
N ARG A 71 4.91 -15.89 13.34
CA ARG A 71 5.22 -15.43 14.70
C ARG A 71 4.20 -14.41 15.19
N PRO A 72 4.00 -14.28 16.51
CA PRO A 72 3.16 -13.24 17.09
C PRO A 72 3.62 -11.84 16.68
N ILE A 73 2.67 -10.93 16.55
CA ILE A 73 2.93 -9.51 16.28
C ILE A 73 3.35 -8.84 17.60
N LEU A 74 4.40 -8.03 17.56
CA LEU A 74 4.82 -7.21 18.71
C LEU A 74 3.74 -6.18 19.07
N ASP A 75 3.75 -5.73 20.31
CA ASP A 75 2.99 -4.54 20.69
C ASP A 75 3.53 -3.32 19.93
N LEU A 76 2.75 -2.87 18.95
CA LEU A 76 3.13 -1.79 18.07
C LEU A 76 2.89 -0.40 18.65
N ALA A 77 2.16 -0.28 19.77
CA ALA A 77 1.76 1.00 20.33
C ALA A 77 2.96 1.93 20.53
N LYS A 78 4.07 1.41 21.01
CA LYS A 78 5.32 2.16 21.25
C LYS A 78 6.03 2.63 19.97
N TYR A 79 5.72 2.04 18.80
CA TYR A 79 6.37 2.37 17.52
C TYR A 79 5.48 3.19 16.59
N GLU A 80 4.20 3.31 16.89
CA GLU A 80 3.22 3.98 16.03
C GLU A 80 3.01 5.46 16.38
N ALA A 81 3.69 5.96 17.39
CA ALA A 81 3.76 7.39 17.65
C ALA A 81 4.64 8.06 16.59
N GLY A 82 4.05 8.93 15.77
CA GLY A 82 4.78 9.71 14.76
C GLY A 82 4.54 9.23 13.32
N ARG A 83 5.63 8.91 12.59
CA ARG A 83 5.58 8.61 11.15
C ARG A 83 4.98 7.23 10.85
N PRO A 84 4.28 7.10 9.69
CA PRO A 84 3.76 5.81 9.25
C PRO A 84 4.86 4.76 9.15
N SER A 85 4.64 3.59 9.74
CA SER A 85 5.58 2.47 9.71
C SER A 85 5.05 1.33 8.84
N THR A 86 5.94 0.73 8.08
CA THR A 86 5.75 -0.53 7.35
C THR A 86 6.56 -1.60 8.06
N TRP A 87 5.94 -2.74 8.32
CA TRP A 87 6.52 -3.83 9.07
C TRP A 87 6.86 -4.99 8.15
N ILE A 88 8.08 -5.49 8.24
CA ILE A 88 8.49 -6.75 7.58
C ILE A 88 8.13 -7.88 8.53
N ILE A 89 7.20 -8.74 8.12
CA ILE A 89 6.61 -9.79 8.93
C ILE A 89 6.93 -11.14 8.29
N PRO A 90 7.56 -12.08 9.03
CA PRO A 90 7.78 -13.44 8.55
C PRO A 90 6.46 -14.16 8.26
N VAL A 91 6.38 -14.86 7.12
CA VAL A 91 5.18 -15.55 6.67
C VAL A 91 5.46 -17.00 6.31
N ASN A 92 4.40 -17.81 6.31
CA ASN A 92 4.40 -19.18 5.83
C ASN A 92 4.23 -19.24 4.29
N ASN A 93 4.22 -20.44 3.73
CA ASN A 93 4.13 -20.67 2.29
C ASN A 93 2.75 -20.35 1.68
N ASP A 94 1.73 -20.12 2.49
CA ASP A 94 0.38 -19.75 2.01
C ASP A 94 0.32 -18.27 1.58
N CYS A 95 1.28 -17.47 2.02
CA CYS A 95 1.37 -16.07 1.58
C CYS A 95 1.76 -16.00 0.09
N PRO A 96 0.97 -15.34 -0.76
CA PRO A 96 1.24 -15.29 -2.20
C PRO A 96 2.61 -14.70 -2.53
N ARG A 97 3.42 -15.42 -3.32
CA ARG A 97 4.76 -14.99 -3.73
C ARG A 97 4.80 -13.64 -4.43
N ILE A 98 3.73 -13.24 -5.10
CA ILE A 98 3.61 -11.94 -5.75
C ILE A 98 3.64 -10.78 -4.74
N LEU A 99 3.22 -11.00 -3.48
CA LEU A 99 3.28 -10.00 -2.41
C LEU A 99 4.65 -9.94 -1.74
N THR A 100 5.26 -11.10 -1.51
CA THR A 100 6.56 -11.21 -0.83
C THR A 100 7.74 -10.89 -1.73
N GLY A 101 7.56 -10.97 -3.06
CA GLY A 101 8.66 -10.91 -4.00
C GLY A 101 9.59 -12.12 -3.93
N GLY A 102 9.05 -13.27 -3.49
CA GLY A 102 9.79 -14.54 -3.32
C GLY A 102 10.58 -14.65 -2.02
N ARG A 103 10.36 -13.76 -1.05
CA ARG A 103 10.96 -13.82 0.30
C ARG A 103 10.06 -14.56 1.27
N ASP A 104 10.60 -14.91 2.43
CA ASP A 104 9.88 -15.52 3.56
C ASP A 104 9.22 -14.47 4.47
N SER A 105 8.97 -13.27 3.93
CA SER A 105 8.37 -12.16 4.67
C SER A 105 7.56 -11.25 3.76
N VAL A 106 6.56 -10.60 4.34
CA VAL A 106 5.71 -9.61 3.65
C VAL A 106 5.84 -8.24 4.32
N ALA A 107 5.76 -7.19 3.53
CA ALA A 107 5.72 -5.82 4.01
C ALA A 107 4.25 -5.41 4.26
N VAL A 108 3.91 -5.12 5.51
CA VAL A 108 2.54 -4.73 5.89
C VAL A 108 2.53 -3.36 6.55
N ARG A 109 1.56 -2.52 6.19
CA ARG A 109 1.36 -1.22 6.82
C ARG A 109 -0.08 -1.06 7.29
N ARG A 110 -0.24 -0.80 8.58
CA ARG A 110 -1.52 -0.37 9.13
C ARG A 110 -1.76 1.10 8.77
N VAL A 111 -2.88 1.38 8.11
CA VAL A 111 -3.25 2.74 7.72
C VAL A 111 -4.11 3.39 8.80
N LYS A 112 -3.93 4.71 8.95
CA LYS A 112 -4.73 5.53 9.87
C LYS A 112 -5.46 6.66 9.16
N MET A 113 -5.14 6.91 7.89
CA MET A 113 -5.80 7.94 7.08
C MET A 113 -7.27 7.58 6.84
N PRO A 114 -8.24 8.41 7.24
CA PRO A 114 -9.67 8.06 7.21
C PRO A 114 -10.15 7.57 5.84
N TYR A 115 -9.69 8.18 4.76
CA TYR A 115 -10.03 7.76 3.39
C TYR A 115 -9.58 6.32 3.10
N LEU A 116 -8.34 5.96 3.46
CA LEU A 116 -7.81 4.61 3.25
C LEU A 116 -8.50 3.59 4.17
N VAL A 117 -8.81 3.98 5.40
CA VAL A 117 -9.55 3.13 6.35
C VAL A 117 -10.92 2.78 5.76
N GLN A 118 -11.70 3.78 5.32
CA GLN A 118 -13.01 3.55 4.71
C GLN A 118 -12.93 2.72 3.42
N LEU A 119 -11.93 3.00 2.57
CA LEU A 119 -11.72 2.23 1.35
C LEU A 119 -11.46 0.76 1.66
N ILE A 120 -10.54 0.46 2.59
CA ILE A 120 -10.18 -0.91 2.97
C ILE A 120 -11.34 -1.63 3.68
N GLN A 121 -12.18 -0.92 4.42
CA GLN A 121 -13.41 -1.49 4.98
C GLN A 121 -14.37 -2.00 3.90
N ILE A 122 -14.40 -1.34 2.73
CA ILE A 122 -15.25 -1.72 1.60
C ILE A 122 -14.61 -2.82 0.74
N THR A 123 -13.31 -2.69 0.45
CA THR A 123 -12.63 -3.51 -0.57
C THR A 123 -11.79 -4.65 0.00
N GLY A 124 -11.57 -4.69 1.32
CA GLY A 124 -10.51 -5.49 1.91
C GLY A 124 -9.13 -4.85 1.78
N PRO A 125 -8.07 -5.56 2.20
CA PRO A 125 -6.70 -5.09 2.10
C PRO A 125 -6.29 -4.69 0.68
N LEU A 126 -5.32 -3.77 0.55
CA LEU A 126 -4.82 -3.29 -0.73
C LEU A 126 -3.31 -3.51 -0.84
N VAL A 127 -2.84 -3.82 -2.03
CA VAL A 127 -1.42 -3.66 -2.37
C VAL A 127 -1.14 -2.20 -2.63
N SER A 128 0.04 -1.74 -2.22
CA SER A 128 0.49 -0.37 -2.50
C SER A 128 1.99 -0.29 -2.77
N THR A 129 2.33 0.61 -3.67
CA THR A 129 3.71 1.08 -3.89
C THR A 129 3.67 2.58 -4.20
N SER A 130 4.78 3.33 -4.03
CA SER A 130 4.80 4.76 -4.36
C SER A 130 4.36 5.03 -5.80
N ALA A 131 3.50 6.04 -5.99
CA ALA A 131 3.06 6.47 -7.31
C ALA A 131 4.16 7.28 -7.99
N ASN A 132 4.95 6.62 -8.84
CA ASN A 132 5.98 7.20 -9.70
C ASN A 132 6.43 6.16 -10.72
N ARG A 133 6.95 6.57 -11.84
CA ARG A 133 7.73 5.69 -12.71
C ARG A 133 9.03 5.31 -12.00
N SER A 134 9.52 4.10 -12.23
CA SER A 134 10.78 3.64 -11.64
C SER A 134 11.91 4.61 -11.96
N GLY A 135 12.71 4.95 -10.95
CA GLY A 135 13.80 5.92 -11.07
C GLY A 135 13.40 7.40 -10.87
N LEU A 136 12.10 7.72 -10.87
CA LEU A 136 11.63 9.08 -10.58
C LEU A 136 11.23 9.24 -9.11
N ALA A 137 11.16 10.48 -8.64
CA ALA A 137 10.68 10.81 -7.31
C ALA A 137 9.19 10.42 -7.16
N ALA A 138 8.82 10.01 -5.94
CA ALA A 138 7.43 9.69 -5.61
C ALA A 138 6.54 10.94 -5.73
N CYS A 139 5.34 10.80 -6.32
CA CYS A 139 4.40 11.88 -6.46
C CYS A 139 3.88 12.35 -5.09
N MET A 140 3.87 13.66 -4.87
CA MET A 140 3.40 14.31 -3.66
C MET A 140 2.02 14.98 -3.85
N SER A 141 1.58 15.13 -5.09
CA SER A 141 0.32 15.76 -5.43
C SER A 141 -0.44 14.98 -6.50
N ARG A 142 -1.77 15.19 -6.54
CA ARG A 142 -2.63 14.62 -7.58
C ARG A 142 -2.17 15.05 -8.98
N TRP A 143 -1.76 16.30 -9.14
CA TRP A 143 -1.27 16.84 -10.40
C TRP A 143 -0.05 16.06 -10.92
N GLN A 144 0.93 15.79 -10.03
CA GLN A 144 2.11 14.98 -10.40
C GLN A 144 1.72 13.56 -10.81
N VAL A 145 0.74 12.94 -10.13
CA VAL A 145 0.24 11.62 -10.49
C VAL A 145 -0.41 11.65 -11.87
N MET A 146 -1.31 12.61 -12.12
CA MET A 146 -1.98 12.76 -13.41
C MET A 146 -0.98 12.89 -14.56
N ASN A 147 0.07 13.72 -14.39
CA ASN A 147 1.08 13.92 -15.42
C ASN A 147 1.98 12.70 -15.65
N GLN A 148 2.30 11.92 -14.61
CA GLN A 148 3.22 10.79 -14.75
C GLN A 148 2.51 9.49 -15.11
N LEU A 149 1.30 9.27 -14.59
CA LEU A 149 0.64 7.97 -14.52
C LEU A 149 -0.84 8.02 -14.89
N GLY A 150 -1.43 9.20 -15.17
CA GLY A 150 -2.87 9.36 -15.37
C GLY A 150 -3.45 8.40 -16.40
N ASP A 151 -2.76 8.23 -17.54
CA ASP A 151 -3.18 7.34 -18.63
C ASP A 151 -2.87 5.85 -18.39
N LEU A 152 -2.18 5.52 -17.30
CA LEU A 152 -1.74 4.17 -16.97
C LEU A 152 -2.55 3.51 -15.86
N VAL A 153 -3.42 4.28 -15.20
CA VAL A 153 -4.25 3.83 -14.07
C VAL A 153 -5.74 4.06 -14.38
N ASP A 154 -6.59 3.26 -13.78
CA ASP A 154 -8.03 3.35 -14.03
C ASP A 154 -8.69 4.52 -13.27
N HIS A 155 -8.04 5.02 -12.19
CA HIS A 155 -8.51 6.19 -11.46
C HIS A 155 -7.39 6.86 -10.66
N VAL A 156 -7.45 8.17 -10.56
CA VAL A 156 -6.63 8.98 -9.65
C VAL A 156 -7.58 9.63 -8.64
N ALA A 157 -7.59 9.12 -7.42
CA ALA A 157 -8.49 9.57 -6.37
C ALA A 157 -8.35 11.07 -6.07
N LYS A 158 -9.38 11.66 -5.48
CA LYS A 158 -9.34 13.03 -4.98
C LYS A 158 -8.76 13.04 -3.58
N GLY A 159 -7.97 14.03 -3.25
CA GLY A 159 -7.39 14.17 -1.91
C GLY A 159 -5.99 14.72 -1.90
N ARG A 160 -5.41 14.73 -0.69
CA ARG A 160 -4.06 15.20 -0.42
C ARG A 160 -3.38 14.24 0.56
N THR A 161 -2.06 14.15 0.50
CA THR A 161 -1.26 13.45 1.52
C THR A 161 -1.34 14.17 2.87
N GLN A 162 -0.97 13.50 3.95
CA GLN A 162 -0.96 14.10 5.30
C GLN A 162 0.32 14.88 5.62
N GLY A 163 1.18 15.13 4.63
CA GLY A 163 2.31 16.06 4.77
C GLY A 163 3.61 15.48 5.31
N TYR A 164 3.72 14.17 5.53
CA TYR A 164 4.97 13.52 5.99
C TYR A 164 6.14 13.60 4.98
N ARG A 165 5.88 13.96 3.73
CA ARG A 165 6.86 14.22 2.65
C ARG A 165 7.84 13.09 2.33
N LYS A 166 7.77 11.96 3.01
CA LYS A 166 8.61 10.76 2.80
C LYS A 166 7.73 9.51 2.78
N PRO A 167 8.17 8.42 2.15
CA PRO A 167 7.56 7.10 2.33
C PRO A 167 7.59 6.68 3.80
N SER A 168 6.84 5.62 4.13
CA SER A 168 6.87 5.03 5.48
C SER A 168 8.25 4.52 5.84
N THR A 169 8.62 4.64 7.12
CA THR A 169 9.76 3.93 7.70
C THR A 169 9.52 2.43 7.61
N ILE A 170 10.53 1.65 7.22
CA ILE A 170 10.45 0.18 7.22
C ILE A 170 11.15 -0.36 8.45
N ARG A 171 10.43 -1.24 9.19
CA ARG A 171 10.91 -1.85 10.43
C ARG A 171 10.78 -3.38 10.37
N ASP A 172 11.68 -4.04 11.05
CA ASP A 172 11.56 -5.46 11.34
C ASP A 172 10.53 -5.69 12.45
N MET A 173 9.57 -6.61 12.25
CA MET A 173 8.49 -6.87 13.20
C MET A 173 8.99 -7.61 14.46
N GLN A 174 10.08 -8.36 14.39
CA GLN A 174 10.57 -9.15 15.51
C GLN A 174 11.42 -8.31 16.48
N THR A 175 12.20 -7.39 15.93
CA THR A 175 13.18 -6.61 16.69
C THR A 175 12.76 -5.14 16.89
N GLY A 176 11.85 -4.64 16.05
CA GLY A 176 11.47 -3.24 15.98
C GLY A 176 12.54 -2.34 15.34
N THR A 177 13.66 -2.92 14.88
CA THR A 177 14.75 -2.16 14.26
C THR A 177 14.35 -1.51 12.95
N VAL A 178 14.91 -0.34 12.65
CA VAL A 178 14.69 0.37 11.39
C VAL A 178 15.56 -0.26 10.30
N ILE A 179 14.94 -0.75 9.24
CA ILE A 179 15.59 -1.26 8.03
C ILE A 179 15.80 -0.11 7.03
N ARG A 180 14.82 0.80 6.96
CA ARG A 180 14.87 1.99 6.08
C ARG A 180 14.07 3.12 6.69
N ASP A 181 14.61 4.34 6.70
CA ASP A 181 13.91 5.58 7.11
C ASP A 181 13.56 6.47 5.90
#